data_33b63e0e624bb06ba1a34ed8c378457c
#
_entry.id   33b63e0e624bb06ba1a34ed8c378457c
#
_cell.length_a   1.000
_cell.length_b   1.000
_cell.length_c   1.000
_cell.angle_alpha   90.00
_cell.angle_beta   90.00
_cell.angle_gamma   90.00
#
_symmetry.space_group_name_H-M   'P 1'
#
loop_
_entity.id
_entity.type
_entity.pdbx_description
1 polymer ?
#
loop_
_entity_poly.entity_id
_entity_poly.type
_entity_poly.pdbx_seq_one_letter_code
_entity_poly.pdbx_strand_id
1 'polypeptide(L)'
;MPEYEKITFENGFRLLLSEDSRAKSCSMGVWVGSGSCYESDDTAGISHFIEHMVFKGSALYSSEDIASISDRMGGELNAYTDKECTCFYTRVLSADAPAAFELIADMVTSPRLDADDLELEKGVVCEEIAMYESNPADLCADLFYLVAFPEHKLGKNVLGTRDSVNSMTPDMLRKHMDRFYSPASTVACFCGKFERDKIISLCKRYFSSPANKSAIPALPKADFCPGVHIFDKKTEQNQIVIGFSAPSLGSDSRFACQLIASMLGGSASSRLFRRLREEQGLVYSVDACASSYLSAGVFAVSMGVSRESEKKAVLTASEVLREFPDTVTEEELDLARDHYLSGLIMSLESNSARAARYGTGELLLGGAISEKELEEKIRGVSIDEIRSLARSFSSLSDACICAVGRTAGAKFYNKVVSGKK
;
A
#
# COMPACT_ATOMS: atom_id res chain seq x y z
N MET A 1 10.27 17.44 17.73
CA MET A 1 11.43 17.15 16.86
C MET A 1 11.15 15.80 16.22
N PRO A 2 11.61 15.54 15.02
CA PRO A 2 11.45 14.20 14.46
C PRO A 2 12.10 13.17 15.38
N GLU A 3 11.47 12.01 15.49
CA GLU A 3 11.92 10.91 16.34
C GLU A 3 13.10 10.14 15.70
N TYR A 4 13.70 10.71 14.69
CA TYR A 4 14.85 10.18 13.96
C TYR A 4 15.81 11.29 13.50
N GLU A 5 17.09 10.95 13.41
CA GLU A 5 18.09 11.76 12.72
C GLU A 5 17.98 11.54 11.22
N LYS A 6 18.01 12.61 10.42
CA LYS A 6 18.05 12.55 8.95
C LYS A 6 19.39 13.02 8.45
N ILE A 7 20.08 12.19 7.67
CA ILE A 7 21.32 12.52 6.97
C ILE A 7 21.03 12.50 5.47
N THR A 8 21.22 13.65 4.81
CA THR A 8 21.12 13.73 3.35
C THR A 8 22.51 13.82 2.74
N PHE A 9 22.82 12.89 1.84
CA PHE A 9 24.10 12.85 1.13
C PHE A 9 24.07 13.81 -0.06
N GLU A 10 25.25 14.21 -0.55
CA GLU A 10 25.38 15.16 -1.67
C GLU A 10 24.67 14.70 -2.95
N ASN A 11 24.57 13.39 -3.17
CA ASN A 11 23.88 12.78 -4.30
C ASN A 11 22.36 12.62 -4.11
N GLY A 12 21.81 13.11 -2.99
CA GLY A 12 20.38 13.06 -2.68
C GLY A 12 19.90 11.80 -1.96
N PHE A 13 20.77 10.81 -1.70
CA PHE A 13 20.41 9.66 -0.86
C PHE A 13 20.09 10.12 0.56
N ARG A 14 19.07 9.55 1.17
CA ARG A 14 18.58 9.92 2.51
C ARG A 14 18.69 8.72 3.45
N LEU A 15 19.29 8.95 4.60
CA LEU A 15 19.43 7.98 5.67
C LEU A 15 18.70 8.48 6.91
N LEU A 16 17.79 7.67 7.45
CA LEU A 16 17.03 7.92 8.65
C LEU A 16 17.48 6.98 9.77
N LEU A 17 17.80 7.52 10.94
CA LEU A 17 18.34 6.80 12.09
C LEU A 17 17.47 7.09 13.32
N SER A 18 16.71 6.09 13.79
CA SER A 18 15.92 6.13 15.03
C SER A 18 16.52 5.13 16.02
N GLU A 19 17.46 5.59 16.85
CA GLU A 19 18.18 4.75 17.79
C GLU A 19 17.38 4.52 19.07
N ASP A 20 17.24 3.24 19.47
CA ASP A 20 16.80 2.84 20.82
C ASP A 20 17.84 1.91 21.44
N SER A 21 18.63 2.43 22.36
CA SER A 21 19.69 1.68 23.06
C SER A 21 19.16 0.50 23.89
N ARG A 22 17.88 0.52 24.27
CA ARG A 22 17.22 -0.56 25.04
C ARG A 22 16.79 -1.73 24.15
N ALA A 23 16.65 -1.50 22.84
CA ALA A 23 16.31 -2.56 21.90
C ALA A 23 17.41 -3.60 21.79
N LYS A 24 17.04 -4.84 21.52
CA LYS A 24 17.99 -5.95 21.23
C LYS A 24 18.11 -6.20 19.72
N SER A 25 17.21 -5.67 18.94
CA SER A 25 17.13 -5.85 17.49
C SER A 25 17.19 -4.49 16.77
N CYS A 26 17.49 -4.56 15.48
CA CYS A 26 17.36 -3.47 14.53
C CYS A 26 16.39 -3.91 13.42
N SER A 27 15.44 -3.06 13.12
CA SER A 27 14.63 -3.15 11.89
C SER A 27 15.13 -2.10 10.91
N MET A 28 15.32 -2.49 9.68
CA MET A 28 15.85 -1.61 8.65
C MET A 28 15.22 -1.91 7.30
N GLY A 29 15.23 -0.93 6.41
CA GLY A 29 14.80 -1.11 5.03
C GLY A 29 15.39 -0.06 4.11
N VAL A 30 15.31 -0.37 2.80
CA VAL A 30 15.65 0.50 1.69
C VAL A 30 14.40 0.68 0.86
N TRP A 31 13.87 1.90 0.82
CA TRP A 31 12.71 2.30 0.04
C TRP A 31 13.17 2.97 -1.24
N VAL A 32 12.65 2.50 -2.36
CA VAL A 32 12.93 3.02 -3.70
C VAL A 32 11.64 3.60 -4.28
N GLY A 33 11.70 4.80 -4.84
CA GLY A 33 10.58 5.47 -5.50
C GLY A 33 10.25 4.86 -6.86
N SER A 34 9.94 3.58 -6.84
CA SER A 34 9.53 2.78 -8.00
C SER A 34 8.40 1.85 -7.58
N GLY A 35 7.31 1.86 -8.31
CA GLY A 35 6.14 1.02 -8.13
C GLY A 35 5.29 1.06 -9.39
N SER A 36 4.14 0.38 -9.41
CA SER A 36 3.33 0.21 -10.63
C SER A 36 2.86 1.53 -11.25
N CYS A 37 2.77 2.61 -10.48
CA CYS A 37 2.41 3.94 -10.98
C CYS A 37 3.46 4.57 -11.90
N TYR A 38 4.69 4.08 -11.90
CA TYR A 38 5.78 4.62 -12.73
C TYR A 38 6.09 3.78 -13.97
N GLU A 39 5.33 2.71 -14.18
CA GLU A 39 5.52 1.77 -15.28
C GLU A 39 4.78 2.21 -16.55
N SER A 40 5.28 1.78 -17.72
CA SER A 40 4.54 1.84 -18.98
C SER A 40 3.68 0.59 -19.17
N ASP A 41 2.84 0.56 -20.21
CA ASP A 41 2.03 -0.61 -20.50
C ASP A 41 2.90 -1.81 -20.89
N ASP A 42 3.98 -1.56 -21.63
CA ASP A 42 4.95 -2.59 -22.05
C ASP A 42 5.81 -3.14 -20.91
N THR A 43 5.87 -2.41 -19.79
CA THR A 43 6.67 -2.77 -18.62
C THR A 43 5.83 -2.97 -17.36
N ALA A 44 4.52 -3.22 -17.52
CA ALA A 44 3.63 -3.44 -16.38
C ALA A 44 4.12 -4.64 -15.54
N GLY A 45 4.27 -4.43 -14.21
CA GLY A 45 4.80 -5.41 -13.28
C GLY A 45 6.33 -5.45 -13.15
N ILE A 46 7.07 -4.57 -13.84
CA ILE A 46 8.54 -4.60 -13.82
C ILE A 46 9.12 -4.31 -12.44
N SER A 47 8.49 -3.42 -11.64
CA SER A 47 8.95 -3.13 -10.28
C SER A 47 8.85 -4.36 -9.39
N HIS A 48 7.74 -5.07 -9.46
CA HIS A 48 7.53 -6.32 -8.75
C HIS A 48 8.46 -7.43 -9.26
N PHE A 49 8.65 -7.52 -10.57
CA PHE A 49 9.59 -8.50 -11.14
C PHE A 49 11.04 -8.25 -10.71
N ILE A 50 11.46 -6.98 -10.61
CA ILE A 50 12.78 -6.62 -10.06
C ILE A 50 12.87 -7.04 -8.59
N GLU A 51 11.81 -6.86 -7.80
CA GLU A 51 11.75 -7.33 -6.42
C GLU A 51 12.10 -8.82 -6.34
N HIS A 52 11.49 -9.68 -7.15
CA HIS A 52 11.82 -11.11 -7.23
C HIS A 52 13.29 -11.33 -7.64
N MET A 53 13.74 -10.64 -8.68
CA MET A 53 15.06 -10.86 -9.26
C MET A 53 16.22 -10.48 -8.33
N VAL A 54 16.06 -9.53 -7.41
CA VAL A 54 17.14 -9.16 -6.47
C VAL A 54 17.47 -10.29 -5.49
N PHE A 55 16.54 -11.23 -5.25
CA PHE A 55 16.78 -12.42 -4.44
C PHE A 55 17.47 -13.56 -5.20
N LYS A 56 17.60 -13.46 -6.53
CA LYS A 56 18.31 -14.47 -7.35
C LYS A 56 19.82 -14.29 -7.38
N GLY A 57 20.33 -13.27 -6.73
CA GLY A 57 21.75 -13.02 -6.54
C GLY A 57 22.17 -11.60 -6.87
N SER A 58 23.32 -11.23 -6.33
CA SER A 58 23.93 -9.92 -6.47
C SER A 58 25.40 -10.04 -6.86
N ALA A 59 26.11 -8.92 -6.88
CA ALA A 59 27.55 -8.93 -7.22
C ALA A 59 28.38 -9.77 -6.23
N LEU A 60 28.02 -9.76 -4.93
CA LEU A 60 28.77 -10.44 -3.88
C LEU A 60 28.15 -11.77 -3.43
N TYR A 61 26.84 -11.95 -3.63
CA TYR A 61 26.11 -13.07 -3.06
C TYR A 61 25.33 -13.86 -4.11
N SER A 62 25.39 -15.18 -4.05
CA SER A 62 24.48 -16.06 -4.80
C SER A 62 23.11 -16.10 -4.12
N SER A 63 22.09 -16.68 -4.78
CA SER A 63 20.77 -16.90 -4.16
C SER A 63 20.87 -17.82 -2.93
N GLU A 64 21.74 -18.82 -2.97
CA GLU A 64 22.01 -19.72 -1.84
C GLU A 64 22.70 -18.98 -0.68
N ASP A 65 23.64 -18.06 -0.98
CA ASP A 65 24.28 -17.21 0.04
C ASP A 65 23.24 -16.31 0.71
N ILE A 66 22.35 -15.65 -0.07
CA ILE A 66 21.27 -14.79 0.43
C ILE A 66 20.38 -15.57 1.41
N ALA A 67 19.92 -16.75 1.01
CA ALA A 67 19.07 -17.61 1.83
C ALA A 67 19.82 -18.07 3.10
N SER A 68 21.06 -18.58 2.96
CA SER A 68 21.86 -19.07 4.07
C SER A 68 22.23 -17.98 5.08
N ILE A 69 22.53 -16.77 4.61
CA ILE A 69 22.83 -15.62 5.47
C ILE A 69 21.57 -15.18 6.22
N SER A 70 20.44 -15.09 5.55
CA SER A 70 19.15 -14.78 6.16
C SER A 70 18.77 -15.77 7.26
N ASP A 71 18.87 -17.08 6.97
CA ASP A 71 18.60 -18.14 7.94
C ASP A 71 19.53 -18.06 9.16
N ARG A 72 20.83 -17.81 8.94
CA ARG A 72 21.82 -17.70 10.01
C ARG A 72 21.60 -16.51 10.93
N MET A 73 21.14 -15.38 10.38
CA MET A 73 20.80 -14.20 11.16
C MET A 73 19.50 -14.39 11.95
N GLY A 74 18.70 -15.43 11.63
CA GLY A 74 17.42 -15.71 12.28
C GLY A 74 16.43 -14.55 12.14
N GLY A 75 16.65 -13.70 11.15
CA GLY A 75 15.84 -12.54 10.82
C GLY A 75 14.91 -12.82 9.66
N GLU A 76 13.99 -11.92 9.44
CA GLU A 76 13.10 -11.92 8.28
C GLU A 76 13.67 -10.96 7.21
N LEU A 77 14.24 -11.49 6.13
CA LEU A 77 14.60 -10.71 4.95
C LEU A 77 13.46 -10.82 3.95
N ASN A 78 12.85 -9.69 3.62
CA ASN A 78 11.68 -9.67 2.74
C ASN A 78 11.62 -8.36 1.95
N ALA A 79 10.69 -8.28 0.98
CA ALA A 79 10.42 -7.09 0.21
C ALA A 79 8.92 -6.97 -0.08
N TYR A 80 8.50 -5.82 -0.54
CA TYR A 80 7.18 -5.61 -1.13
C TYR A 80 7.24 -4.51 -2.18
N THR A 81 6.40 -4.64 -3.19
CA THR A 81 6.13 -3.60 -4.18
C THR A 81 4.70 -3.11 -4.03
N ASP A 82 4.55 -1.80 -3.96
CA ASP A 82 3.26 -1.11 -3.94
C ASP A 82 3.12 -0.25 -5.20
N LYS A 83 2.06 0.50 -5.30
CA LYS A 83 1.80 1.39 -6.44
C LYS A 83 2.84 2.51 -6.59
N GLU A 84 3.39 3.02 -5.49
CA GLU A 84 4.27 4.20 -5.49
C GLU A 84 5.71 3.92 -5.02
N CYS A 85 5.99 2.76 -4.43
CA CYS A 85 7.33 2.39 -3.99
C CYS A 85 7.57 0.89 -3.95
N THR A 86 8.85 0.51 -3.94
CA THR A 86 9.32 -0.85 -3.59
C THR A 86 10.20 -0.74 -2.34
N CYS A 87 10.06 -1.67 -1.42
CA CYS A 87 10.81 -1.71 -0.17
C CYS A 87 11.46 -3.07 0.03
N PHE A 88 12.75 -3.07 0.38
CA PHE A 88 13.52 -4.23 0.79
C PHE A 88 13.86 -4.05 2.26
N TYR A 89 13.46 -4.98 3.13
CA TYR A 89 13.56 -4.80 4.56
C TYR A 89 13.96 -6.06 5.30
N THR A 90 14.50 -5.86 6.50
CA THR A 90 14.81 -6.95 7.42
C THR A 90 14.71 -6.51 8.88
N ARG A 91 14.59 -7.50 9.76
CA ARG A 91 14.70 -7.34 11.21
C ARG A 91 15.65 -8.40 11.75
N VAL A 92 16.73 -7.97 12.37
CA VAL A 92 17.78 -8.83 12.90
C VAL A 92 18.21 -8.41 14.31
N LEU A 93 19.00 -9.23 15.00
CA LEU A 93 19.68 -8.79 16.23
C LEU A 93 20.63 -7.63 15.91
N SER A 94 20.82 -6.74 16.90
CA SER A 94 21.64 -5.53 16.72
C SER A 94 23.09 -5.81 16.29
N ALA A 95 23.65 -6.94 16.68
CA ALA A 95 25.00 -7.33 16.28
C ALA A 95 25.11 -7.65 14.78
N ASP A 96 24.04 -8.15 14.19
CA ASP A 96 23.99 -8.56 12.79
C ASP A 96 23.54 -7.43 11.85
N ALA A 97 23.10 -6.28 12.40
CA ALA A 97 22.57 -5.17 11.63
C ALA A 97 23.50 -4.67 10.51
N PRO A 98 24.83 -4.52 10.71
CA PRO A 98 25.72 -4.10 9.63
C PRO A 98 25.79 -5.11 8.48
N ALA A 99 25.88 -6.41 8.80
CA ALA A 99 25.95 -7.47 7.78
C ALA A 99 24.62 -7.64 7.02
N ALA A 100 23.50 -7.53 7.74
CA ALA A 100 22.17 -7.57 7.13
C ALA A 100 21.94 -6.38 6.18
N PHE A 101 22.40 -5.20 6.56
CA PHE A 101 22.31 -4.03 5.69
C PHE A 101 23.23 -4.14 4.47
N GLU A 102 24.46 -4.65 4.66
CA GLU A 102 25.38 -4.89 3.55
C GLU A 102 24.75 -5.83 2.51
N LEU A 103 24.10 -6.90 2.97
CA LEU A 103 23.36 -7.82 2.11
C LEU A 103 22.26 -7.10 1.30
N ILE A 104 21.35 -6.39 1.97
CA ILE A 104 20.27 -5.65 1.29
C ILE A 104 20.84 -4.60 0.32
N ALA A 105 21.86 -3.86 0.76
CA ALA A 105 22.46 -2.82 -0.07
C ALA A 105 23.08 -3.38 -1.35
N ASP A 106 23.79 -4.52 -1.25
CA ASP A 106 24.37 -5.20 -2.43
C ASP A 106 23.28 -5.75 -3.36
N MET A 107 22.25 -6.40 -2.79
CA MET A 107 21.10 -6.90 -3.56
C MET A 107 20.42 -5.78 -4.35
N VAL A 108 20.18 -4.62 -3.72
CA VAL A 108 19.45 -3.49 -4.34
C VAL A 108 20.31 -2.71 -5.32
N THR A 109 21.62 -2.54 -5.05
CA THR A 109 22.49 -1.70 -5.89
C THR A 109 23.19 -2.47 -7.01
N SER A 110 23.32 -3.79 -6.88
CA SER A 110 24.14 -4.60 -7.79
C SER A 110 23.55 -6.00 -8.03
N PRO A 111 22.24 -6.13 -8.33
CA PRO A 111 21.65 -7.44 -8.63
C PRO A 111 22.22 -8.00 -9.93
N ARG A 112 22.33 -9.32 -10.01
CA ARG A 112 22.86 -10.02 -11.21
C ARG A 112 21.95 -9.86 -12.40
N LEU A 113 20.66 -10.01 -12.21
CA LEU A 113 19.64 -9.99 -13.26
C LEU A 113 20.00 -10.99 -14.39
N ASP A 114 20.31 -12.22 -14.01
CA ASP A 114 20.70 -13.28 -14.91
C ASP A 114 19.54 -13.69 -15.82
N ALA A 115 19.83 -14.04 -17.08
CA ALA A 115 18.80 -14.39 -18.06
C ALA A 115 18.12 -15.71 -17.76
N ASP A 116 18.86 -16.71 -17.25
CA ASP A 116 18.33 -18.04 -16.96
C ASP A 116 17.43 -17.97 -15.71
N ASP A 117 17.85 -17.22 -14.67
CA ASP A 117 17.03 -16.96 -13.48
C ASP A 117 15.76 -16.18 -13.85
N LEU A 118 15.86 -15.21 -14.76
CA LEU A 118 14.71 -14.44 -15.24
C LEU A 118 13.67 -15.32 -15.92
N GLU A 119 14.09 -16.25 -16.79
CA GLU A 119 13.16 -17.16 -17.45
C GLU A 119 12.46 -18.09 -16.47
N LEU A 120 13.14 -18.54 -15.42
CA LEU A 120 12.53 -19.32 -14.35
C LEU A 120 11.52 -18.49 -13.56
N GLU A 121 11.86 -17.24 -13.24
CA GLU A 121 11.05 -16.37 -12.41
C GLU A 121 9.78 -15.88 -13.10
N LYS A 122 9.77 -15.78 -14.44
CA LYS A 122 8.53 -15.55 -15.22
C LYS A 122 7.46 -16.57 -14.87
N GLY A 123 7.84 -17.85 -14.74
CA GLY A 123 6.91 -18.91 -14.33
C GLY A 123 6.33 -18.65 -12.93
N VAL A 124 7.18 -18.29 -11.97
CA VAL A 124 6.77 -18.02 -10.58
C VAL A 124 5.80 -16.86 -10.52
N VAL A 125 6.13 -15.71 -11.15
CA VAL A 125 5.26 -14.53 -11.17
C VAL A 125 3.96 -14.80 -11.92
N CYS A 126 3.98 -15.58 -13.01
CA CYS A 126 2.75 -15.98 -13.70
C CYS A 126 1.83 -16.86 -12.84
N GLU A 127 2.39 -17.73 -11.99
CA GLU A 127 1.61 -18.51 -11.01
C GLU A 127 1.06 -17.62 -9.91
N GLU A 128 1.81 -16.62 -9.46
CA GLU A 128 1.33 -15.64 -8.50
C GLU A 128 0.16 -14.82 -9.06
N ILE A 129 0.25 -14.34 -10.31
CA ILE A 129 -0.87 -13.69 -11.01
C ILE A 129 -2.11 -14.61 -11.00
N ALA A 130 -1.93 -15.91 -11.31
CA ALA A 130 -3.03 -16.88 -11.29
C ALA A 130 -3.64 -17.04 -9.88
N MET A 131 -2.83 -17.01 -8.85
CA MET A 131 -3.29 -17.10 -7.46
C MET A 131 -4.17 -15.89 -7.11
N TYR A 132 -3.74 -14.68 -7.40
CA TYR A 132 -4.54 -13.46 -7.19
C TYR A 132 -5.81 -13.45 -8.04
N GLU A 133 -5.72 -13.82 -9.32
CA GLU A 133 -6.90 -13.96 -10.19
C GLU A 133 -7.88 -15.00 -9.67
N SER A 134 -7.42 -16.06 -8.99
CA SER A 134 -8.27 -17.13 -8.45
C SER A 134 -9.00 -16.73 -7.19
N ASN A 135 -8.47 -15.81 -6.40
CA ASN A 135 -9.10 -15.26 -5.21
C ASN A 135 -10.12 -14.15 -5.59
N PRO A 136 -11.42 -14.35 -5.38
CA PRO A 136 -12.41 -13.37 -5.81
C PRO A 136 -12.30 -12.01 -5.13
N ALA A 137 -11.81 -11.94 -3.89
CA ALA A 137 -11.67 -10.70 -3.15
C ALA A 137 -10.51 -9.86 -3.70
N ASP A 138 -9.34 -10.47 -3.90
CA ASP A 138 -8.17 -9.82 -4.47
C ASP A 138 -8.44 -9.36 -5.89
N LEU A 139 -9.03 -10.24 -6.71
CA LEU A 139 -9.44 -9.90 -8.07
C LEU A 139 -10.42 -8.71 -8.10
N CYS A 140 -11.39 -8.67 -7.18
CA CYS A 140 -12.35 -7.57 -7.12
C CYS A 140 -11.67 -6.24 -6.75
N ALA A 141 -10.71 -6.27 -5.84
CA ALA A 141 -9.92 -5.11 -5.46
C ALA A 141 -9.07 -4.59 -6.62
N ASP A 142 -8.38 -5.46 -7.35
CA ASP A 142 -7.57 -5.09 -8.52
C ASP A 142 -8.43 -4.52 -9.64
N LEU A 143 -9.52 -5.20 -9.97
CA LEU A 143 -10.48 -4.73 -10.98
C LEU A 143 -11.14 -3.41 -10.59
N PHE A 144 -11.38 -3.18 -9.30
CA PHE A 144 -11.89 -1.91 -8.82
C PHE A 144 -10.93 -0.76 -9.17
N TYR A 145 -9.63 -0.88 -8.86
CA TYR A 145 -8.66 0.16 -9.22
C TYR A 145 -8.58 0.36 -10.73
N LEU A 146 -8.59 -0.72 -11.52
CA LEU A 146 -8.55 -0.67 -12.97
C LEU A 146 -9.72 0.16 -13.55
N VAL A 147 -10.93 -0.03 -13.05
CA VAL A 147 -12.12 0.68 -13.57
C VAL A 147 -12.33 2.03 -12.90
N ALA A 148 -11.85 2.25 -11.69
CA ALA A 148 -11.91 3.54 -11.00
C ALA A 148 -10.89 4.56 -11.56
N PHE A 149 -9.77 4.09 -12.14
CA PHE A 149 -8.71 4.93 -12.71
C PHE A 149 -8.24 4.42 -14.07
N PRO A 150 -9.13 4.30 -15.09
CA PRO A 150 -8.82 3.64 -16.36
C PRO A 150 -7.71 4.33 -17.15
N GLU A 151 -7.62 5.66 -17.04
CA GLU A 151 -6.63 6.48 -17.77
C GLU A 151 -5.38 6.80 -16.95
N HIS A 152 -5.31 6.31 -15.69
CA HIS A 152 -4.19 6.61 -14.80
C HIS A 152 -3.45 5.35 -14.36
N LYS A 153 -2.13 5.50 -14.13
CA LYS A 153 -1.25 4.39 -13.69
C LYS A 153 -1.68 3.76 -12.35
N LEU A 154 -2.39 4.51 -11.51
CA LEU A 154 -2.97 4.00 -10.25
C LEU A 154 -3.94 2.83 -10.47
N GLY A 155 -4.59 2.78 -11.64
CA GLY A 155 -5.47 1.66 -12.05
C GLY A 155 -4.73 0.37 -12.39
N LYS A 156 -3.40 0.40 -12.61
CA LYS A 156 -2.65 -0.79 -13.00
C LYS A 156 -2.43 -1.75 -11.84
N ASN A 157 -2.44 -3.05 -12.16
CA ASN A 157 -2.04 -4.09 -11.21
C ASN A 157 -0.54 -4.02 -10.93
N VAL A 158 -0.14 -4.25 -9.68
CA VAL A 158 1.26 -4.28 -9.26
C VAL A 158 2.02 -5.44 -9.88
N LEU A 159 1.38 -6.59 -10.04
CA LEU A 159 1.96 -7.79 -10.63
C LEU A 159 2.15 -7.69 -12.16
N GLY A 160 1.55 -6.69 -12.81
CA GLY A 160 1.48 -6.61 -14.26
C GLY A 160 0.48 -7.60 -14.87
N THR A 161 0.78 -8.08 -16.07
CA THR A 161 0.01 -9.08 -16.79
C THR A 161 0.92 -10.23 -17.24
N ARG A 162 0.33 -11.41 -17.54
CA ARG A 162 1.11 -12.54 -18.08
C ARG A 162 1.90 -12.16 -19.34
N ASP A 163 1.30 -11.33 -20.21
CA ASP A 163 1.95 -10.90 -21.45
C ASP A 163 3.14 -9.97 -21.16
N SER A 164 2.96 -8.97 -20.28
CA SER A 164 4.06 -8.06 -19.91
C SER A 164 5.19 -8.82 -19.20
N VAL A 165 4.88 -9.72 -18.26
CA VAL A 165 5.85 -10.53 -17.52
C VAL A 165 6.65 -11.42 -18.49
N ASN A 166 5.97 -12.12 -19.41
CA ASN A 166 6.64 -12.98 -20.39
C ASN A 166 7.52 -12.20 -21.38
N SER A 167 7.25 -10.92 -21.60
CA SER A 167 8.05 -10.06 -22.49
C SER A 167 9.29 -9.46 -21.82
N MET A 168 9.43 -9.55 -20.50
CA MET A 168 10.54 -8.95 -19.76
C MET A 168 11.89 -9.54 -20.15
N THR A 169 12.89 -8.68 -20.21
CA THR A 169 14.29 -9.03 -20.48
C THR A 169 15.22 -8.38 -19.44
N PRO A 170 16.43 -8.93 -19.24
CA PRO A 170 17.41 -8.33 -18.34
C PRO A 170 17.71 -6.85 -18.65
N ASP A 171 17.73 -6.48 -19.93
CA ASP A 171 17.95 -5.10 -20.35
C ASP A 171 16.80 -4.15 -19.97
N MET A 172 15.56 -4.64 -19.99
CA MET A 172 14.41 -3.85 -19.52
C MET A 172 14.52 -3.57 -18.02
N LEU A 173 14.86 -4.61 -17.23
CA LEU A 173 15.06 -4.49 -15.78
C LEU A 173 16.20 -3.50 -15.46
N ARG A 174 17.36 -3.64 -16.12
CA ARG A 174 18.49 -2.71 -15.95
C ARG A 174 18.11 -1.27 -16.26
N LYS A 175 17.44 -1.02 -17.38
CA LYS A 175 16.98 0.32 -17.76
C LYS A 175 16.00 0.90 -16.74
N HIS A 176 15.12 0.07 -16.18
CA HIS A 176 14.19 0.51 -15.13
C HIS A 176 14.96 0.87 -13.85
N MET A 177 15.90 0.03 -13.44
CA MET A 177 16.75 0.29 -12.28
C MET A 177 17.61 1.55 -12.48
N ASP A 178 18.24 1.72 -13.63
CA ASP A 178 19.04 2.92 -13.96
C ASP A 178 18.21 4.21 -13.83
N ARG A 179 16.93 4.13 -14.09
CA ARG A 179 16.00 5.25 -14.01
C ARG A 179 15.53 5.55 -12.59
N PHE A 180 15.14 4.51 -11.83
CA PHE A 180 14.41 4.66 -10.57
C PHE A 180 15.22 4.31 -9.32
N TYR A 181 16.25 3.44 -9.40
CA TYR A 181 17.06 3.04 -8.27
C TYR A 181 18.25 3.99 -8.05
N SER A 182 18.01 5.29 -8.26
CA SER A 182 19.04 6.33 -8.05
C SER A 182 19.12 6.72 -6.57
N PRO A 183 20.26 7.21 -6.09
CA PRO A 183 20.38 7.71 -4.72
C PRO A 183 19.31 8.74 -4.35
N ALA A 184 18.98 9.68 -5.24
CA ALA A 184 17.97 10.71 -4.98
C ALA A 184 16.54 10.17 -4.80
N SER A 185 16.22 9.01 -5.38
CA SER A 185 14.94 8.31 -5.24
C SER A 185 14.95 7.21 -4.19
N THR A 186 16.02 7.12 -3.36
CA THR A 186 16.21 6.06 -2.39
C THR A 186 16.32 6.61 -0.96
N VAL A 187 15.68 5.92 -0.03
CA VAL A 187 15.74 6.19 1.41
C VAL A 187 16.12 4.91 2.13
N ALA A 188 17.11 4.96 3.02
CA ALA A 188 17.33 3.88 4.00
C ALA A 188 16.86 4.36 5.38
N CYS A 189 16.22 3.47 6.13
CA CYS A 189 15.76 3.75 7.48
C CYS A 189 16.15 2.64 8.44
N PHE A 190 16.60 3.02 9.63
CA PHE A 190 17.00 2.12 10.71
C PHE A 190 16.28 2.51 12.00
N CYS A 191 15.63 1.53 12.63
CA CYS A 191 14.98 1.70 13.93
C CYS A 191 15.41 0.61 14.90
N GLY A 192 15.81 1.00 16.12
CA GLY A 192 16.25 0.10 17.16
C GLY A 192 17.72 0.30 17.52
N LYS A 193 18.43 -0.79 17.78
CA LYS A 193 19.85 -0.71 18.20
C LYS A 193 20.78 -1.13 17.07
N PHE A 194 21.73 -0.26 16.74
CA PHE A 194 22.72 -0.48 15.66
C PHE A 194 24.00 0.33 15.92
N GLU A 195 25.06 0.03 15.16
CA GLU A 195 26.32 0.79 15.20
C GLU A 195 26.28 1.91 14.15
N ARG A 196 25.91 3.13 14.59
CA ARG A 196 25.67 4.31 13.75
C ARG A 196 26.77 4.55 12.70
N ASP A 197 28.05 4.58 13.12
CA ASP A 197 29.15 4.92 12.21
C ASP A 197 29.42 3.83 11.16
N LYS A 198 29.18 2.56 11.52
CA LYS A 198 29.24 1.45 10.56
C LYS A 198 28.15 1.58 9.51
N ILE A 199 26.90 1.89 9.93
CA ILE A 199 25.77 2.08 9.01
C ILE A 199 26.08 3.23 8.05
N ILE A 200 26.53 4.40 8.54
CA ILE A 200 26.89 5.54 7.71
C ILE A 200 27.99 5.16 6.70
N SER A 201 29.01 4.38 7.13
CA SER A 201 30.09 3.94 6.27
C SER A 201 29.58 3.01 5.16
N LEU A 202 28.67 2.09 5.47
CA LEU A 202 28.04 1.22 4.49
C LEU A 202 27.18 2.00 3.51
N CYS A 203 26.37 2.96 3.99
CA CYS A 203 25.61 3.83 3.11
C CYS A 203 26.52 4.61 2.14
N LYS A 204 27.65 5.15 2.62
CA LYS A 204 28.64 5.80 1.75
C LYS A 204 29.21 4.84 0.72
N ARG A 205 29.44 3.59 1.07
CA ARG A 205 30.02 2.59 0.15
C ARG A 205 29.05 2.20 -0.95
N TYR A 206 27.79 1.92 -0.62
CA TYR A 206 26.83 1.34 -1.56
C TYR A 206 25.99 2.38 -2.33
N PHE A 207 25.74 3.54 -1.72
CA PHE A 207 24.90 4.59 -2.31
C PHE A 207 25.70 5.84 -2.70
N SER A 208 27.00 5.70 -3.04
CA SER A 208 27.87 6.79 -3.44
C SER A 208 27.83 7.14 -4.93
N SER A 209 27.09 6.38 -5.73
CA SER A 209 26.97 6.66 -7.17
C SER A 209 26.59 8.12 -7.41
N PRO A 210 27.16 8.78 -8.46
CA PRO A 210 26.76 10.14 -8.80
C PRO A 210 25.25 10.23 -8.95
N ALA A 211 24.66 11.31 -8.47
CA ALA A 211 23.25 11.57 -8.68
C ALA A 211 22.94 11.54 -10.18
N ASN A 212 22.34 10.47 -10.66
CA ASN A 212 21.47 10.59 -11.81
C ASN A 212 20.35 11.52 -11.32
N LYS A 213 20.19 12.69 -11.92
CA LYS A 213 19.28 13.75 -11.47
C LYS A 213 17.79 13.40 -11.61
N SER A 214 17.48 12.12 -11.67
CA SER A 214 16.10 11.62 -11.76
C SER A 214 15.49 11.61 -10.36
N ALA A 215 14.97 12.75 -9.93
CA ALA A 215 13.94 12.74 -8.89
C ALA A 215 12.79 11.86 -9.36
N ILE A 216 12.09 11.24 -8.40
CA ILE A 216 10.85 10.47 -8.68
C ILE A 216 9.95 11.39 -9.55
N PRO A 217 9.51 10.94 -10.74
CA PRO A 217 8.65 11.78 -11.58
C PRO A 217 7.35 12.09 -10.83
N ALA A 218 6.91 13.35 -10.87
CA ALA A 218 5.60 13.69 -10.33
C ALA A 218 4.52 12.97 -11.14
N LEU A 219 3.62 12.28 -10.44
CA LEU A 219 2.45 11.67 -11.06
C LEU A 219 1.39 12.75 -11.34
N PRO A 220 0.72 12.73 -12.49
CA PRO A 220 -0.43 13.60 -12.72
C PRO A 220 -1.52 13.29 -11.69
N LYS A 221 -2.43 14.23 -11.48
CA LYS A 221 -3.63 13.96 -10.67
C LYS A 221 -4.43 12.85 -11.34
N ALA A 222 -4.85 11.87 -10.55
CA ALA A 222 -5.69 10.79 -11.04
C ALA A 222 -7.17 11.21 -10.98
N ASP A 223 -7.85 11.14 -12.11
CA ASP A 223 -9.29 11.36 -12.19
C ASP A 223 -10.02 10.06 -11.87
N PHE A 224 -10.87 10.12 -10.84
CA PHE A 224 -11.70 9.00 -10.42
C PHE A 224 -12.93 8.89 -11.32
N CYS A 225 -13.19 7.68 -11.84
CA CYS A 225 -14.30 7.40 -12.75
C CYS A 225 -15.43 6.65 -12.04
N PRO A 226 -16.56 7.33 -11.70
CA PRO A 226 -17.75 6.64 -11.21
C PRO A 226 -18.34 5.70 -12.26
N GLY A 227 -18.97 4.63 -11.81
CA GLY A 227 -19.62 3.70 -12.74
C GLY A 227 -19.98 2.37 -12.11
N VAL A 228 -20.61 1.49 -12.88
CA VAL A 228 -20.98 0.12 -12.47
C VAL A 228 -20.27 -0.88 -13.38
N HIS A 229 -19.44 -1.70 -12.79
CA HIS A 229 -18.61 -2.68 -13.48
C HIS A 229 -18.84 -4.07 -12.88
N ILE A 230 -19.33 -4.99 -13.70
CA ILE A 230 -19.70 -6.35 -13.30
C ILE A 230 -18.85 -7.35 -14.06
N PHE A 231 -18.16 -8.21 -13.31
CA PHE A 231 -17.31 -9.27 -13.85
C PHE A 231 -17.91 -10.62 -13.46
N ASP A 232 -18.43 -11.34 -14.45
CA ASP A 232 -19.03 -12.66 -14.22
C ASP A 232 -17.93 -13.71 -13.98
N LYS A 233 -18.00 -14.32 -12.81
CA LYS A 233 -17.07 -15.39 -12.39
C LYS A 233 -17.82 -16.41 -11.53
N LYS A 234 -17.47 -17.67 -11.68
CA LYS A 234 -18.02 -18.72 -10.80
C LYS A 234 -17.30 -18.66 -9.46
N THR A 235 -17.98 -18.13 -8.45
CA THR A 235 -17.50 -17.97 -7.07
C THR A 235 -18.53 -18.52 -6.08
N GLU A 236 -18.10 -18.86 -4.89
CA GLU A 236 -19.00 -19.22 -3.79
C GLU A 236 -19.72 -17.99 -3.23
N GLN A 237 -19.00 -16.87 -3.13
CA GLN A 237 -19.52 -15.58 -2.70
C GLN A 237 -19.24 -14.53 -3.78
N ASN A 238 -20.18 -13.59 -3.92
CA ASN A 238 -19.93 -12.39 -4.72
C ASN A 238 -19.11 -11.41 -3.89
N GLN A 239 -18.10 -10.82 -4.53
CA GLN A 239 -17.28 -9.76 -3.95
C GLN A 239 -17.71 -8.42 -4.56
N ILE A 240 -17.92 -7.43 -3.71
CA ILE A 240 -18.43 -6.12 -4.11
C ILE A 240 -17.56 -5.05 -3.45
N VAL A 241 -17.07 -4.12 -4.27
CA VAL A 241 -16.41 -2.90 -3.80
C VAL A 241 -17.24 -1.71 -4.25
N ILE A 242 -17.62 -0.87 -3.30
CA ILE A 242 -18.28 0.43 -3.53
C ILE A 242 -17.27 1.50 -3.11
N GLY A 243 -16.65 2.16 -4.07
CA GLY A 243 -15.60 3.13 -3.79
C GLY A 243 -15.93 4.53 -4.29
N PHE A 244 -15.28 5.52 -3.68
CA PHE A 244 -15.44 6.95 -3.96
C PHE A 244 -14.08 7.62 -4.04
N SER A 245 -14.01 8.75 -4.74
CA SER A 245 -12.85 9.63 -4.71
C SER A 245 -12.65 10.18 -3.30
N ALA A 246 -11.44 10.13 -2.81
CA ALA A 246 -11.06 10.56 -1.46
C ALA A 246 -9.81 11.46 -1.46
N PRO A 247 -9.45 12.09 -0.33
CA PRO A 247 -8.27 12.93 -0.23
C PRO A 247 -6.98 12.18 -0.51
N SER A 248 -6.07 12.82 -1.27
CA SER A 248 -4.72 12.30 -1.56
C SER A 248 -3.81 12.33 -0.32
N LEU A 249 -2.66 11.68 -0.42
CA LEU A 249 -1.68 11.53 0.66
C LEU A 249 -1.15 12.88 1.20
N GLY A 250 -1.04 13.90 0.36
CA GLY A 250 -0.63 15.25 0.76
C GLY A 250 -1.72 16.09 1.45
N SER A 251 -2.98 15.62 1.48
CA SER A 251 -4.10 16.36 2.06
C SER A 251 -4.30 16.02 3.54
N ASP A 252 -4.48 17.02 4.41
CA ASP A 252 -4.82 16.79 5.81
C ASP A 252 -6.21 16.18 6.00
N SER A 253 -7.14 16.40 5.06
CA SER A 253 -8.48 15.76 5.07
C SER A 253 -8.42 14.23 4.99
N ARG A 254 -7.26 13.62 4.67
CA ARG A 254 -7.07 12.17 4.74
C ARG A 254 -7.32 11.61 6.14
N PHE A 255 -7.02 12.38 7.19
CA PHE A 255 -7.27 11.97 8.58
C PHE A 255 -8.76 11.86 8.89
N ALA A 256 -9.56 12.82 8.40
CA ALA A 256 -11.01 12.71 8.47
C ALA A 256 -11.53 11.49 7.70
N CYS A 257 -10.96 11.20 6.53
CA CYS A 257 -11.31 10.02 5.75
C CYS A 257 -11.00 8.70 6.48
N GLN A 258 -9.85 8.61 7.15
CA GLN A 258 -9.47 7.46 7.99
C GLN A 258 -10.45 7.26 9.16
N LEU A 259 -10.88 8.34 9.82
CA LEU A 259 -11.85 8.26 10.90
C LEU A 259 -13.24 7.85 10.38
N ILE A 260 -13.68 8.35 9.21
CA ILE A 260 -14.91 7.90 8.55
C ILE A 260 -14.85 6.39 8.26
N ALA A 261 -13.75 5.90 7.71
CA ALA A 261 -13.54 4.48 7.45
C ALA A 261 -13.63 3.65 8.74
N SER A 262 -12.99 4.10 9.82
CA SER A 262 -13.05 3.46 11.14
C SER A 262 -14.48 3.37 11.68
N MET A 263 -15.26 4.46 11.62
CA MET A 263 -16.65 4.50 12.09
C MET A 263 -17.60 3.65 11.25
N LEU A 264 -17.33 3.54 9.94
CA LEU A 264 -18.20 2.80 9.02
C LEU A 264 -17.88 1.30 8.96
N GLY A 265 -16.61 0.89 8.96
CA GLY A 265 -16.24 -0.52 8.74
C GLY A 265 -14.99 -1.01 9.49
N GLY A 266 -14.31 -0.17 10.28
CA GLY A 266 -13.02 -0.51 10.88
C GLY A 266 -13.06 -1.39 12.14
N SER A 267 -14.24 -1.77 12.64
CA SER A 267 -14.38 -2.57 13.86
C SER A 267 -15.71 -3.30 13.94
N ALA A 268 -15.84 -4.22 14.91
CA ALA A 268 -17.10 -4.94 15.16
C ALA A 268 -18.23 -4.01 15.62
N SER A 269 -17.93 -2.85 16.20
CA SER A 269 -18.93 -1.84 16.58
C SER A 269 -19.26 -0.85 15.48
N SER A 270 -18.58 -0.91 14.33
CA SER A 270 -18.79 -0.02 13.20
C SER A 270 -20.19 -0.19 12.58
N ARG A 271 -20.68 0.88 11.94
CA ARG A 271 -22.08 0.91 11.48
C ARG A 271 -22.40 -0.14 10.42
N LEU A 272 -21.52 -0.37 9.45
CA LEU A 272 -21.73 -1.38 8.40
C LEU A 272 -21.65 -2.80 8.99
N PHE A 273 -20.68 -3.06 9.86
CA PHE A 273 -20.56 -4.37 10.48
C PHE A 273 -21.81 -4.71 11.32
N ARG A 274 -22.24 -3.81 12.20
CA ARG A 274 -23.46 -3.98 12.97
C ARG A 274 -24.68 -4.22 12.09
N ARG A 275 -24.93 -3.29 11.13
CA ARG A 275 -26.16 -3.29 10.35
C ARG A 275 -26.25 -4.48 9.37
N LEU A 276 -25.10 -4.81 8.71
CA LEU A 276 -25.09 -5.86 7.68
C LEU A 276 -24.82 -7.24 8.23
N ARG A 277 -23.91 -7.37 9.21
CA ARG A 277 -23.49 -8.68 9.72
C ARG A 277 -24.25 -9.07 10.97
N GLU A 278 -24.28 -8.24 12.01
CA GLU A 278 -24.86 -8.61 13.31
C GLU A 278 -26.39 -8.58 13.31
N GLU A 279 -26.98 -7.48 12.84
CA GLU A 279 -28.43 -7.30 12.89
C GLU A 279 -29.16 -8.08 11.80
N GLN A 280 -28.57 -8.22 10.60
CA GLN A 280 -29.26 -8.77 9.43
C GLN A 280 -28.63 -10.04 8.86
N GLY A 281 -27.40 -10.40 9.22
CA GLY A 281 -26.73 -11.63 8.75
C GLY A 281 -26.56 -11.69 7.22
N LEU A 282 -26.38 -10.53 6.55
CA LEU A 282 -26.37 -10.44 5.08
C LEU A 282 -25.00 -10.72 4.47
N VAL A 283 -23.93 -10.46 5.24
CA VAL A 283 -22.55 -10.54 4.77
C VAL A 283 -21.71 -11.46 5.62
N TYR A 284 -20.76 -12.13 5.03
CA TYR A 284 -19.70 -12.84 5.76
C TYR A 284 -18.64 -11.86 6.27
N SER A 285 -18.23 -10.95 5.40
CA SER A 285 -17.28 -9.88 5.71
C SER A 285 -17.78 -8.55 5.16
N VAL A 286 -17.53 -7.48 5.90
CA VAL A 286 -17.68 -6.10 5.45
C VAL A 286 -16.60 -5.28 6.11
N ASP A 287 -15.97 -4.44 5.31
CA ASP A 287 -14.91 -3.54 5.72
C ASP A 287 -15.07 -2.18 5.03
N ALA A 288 -14.55 -1.13 5.65
CA ALA A 288 -14.41 0.18 5.02
C ALA A 288 -12.97 0.65 5.22
N CYS A 289 -12.34 1.06 4.14
CA CYS A 289 -10.97 1.52 4.14
C CYS A 289 -10.81 2.87 3.43
N ALA A 290 -9.77 3.61 3.82
CA ALA A 290 -9.34 4.82 3.15
C ALA A 290 -7.88 4.63 2.71
N SER A 291 -7.64 4.66 1.42
CA SER A 291 -6.30 4.58 0.81
C SER A 291 -5.94 5.92 0.23
N SER A 292 -4.75 6.42 0.54
CA SER A 292 -4.27 7.71 0.04
C SER A 292 -2.96 7.53 -0.71
N TYR A 293 -2.91 8.03 -1.94
CA TYR A 293 -1.76 8.03 -2.84
C TYR A 293 -1.36 9.48 -3.14
N LEU A 294 -0.18 9.69 -3.73
CA LEU A 294 0.28 11.04 -4.10
C LEU A 294 -0.67 11.73 -5.07
N SER A 295 -1.24 10.97 -6.02
CA SER A 295 -2.07 11.50 -7.11
C SER A 295 -3.58 11.50 -6.81
N ALA A 296 -4.06 10.69 -5.84
CA ALA A 296 -5.47 10.53 -5.50
C ALA A 296 -5.65 9.87 -4.13
N GLY A 297 -6.92 9.73 -3.71
CA GLY A 297 -7.32 8.84 -2.63
C GLY A 297 -8.59 8.08 -2.99
N VAL A 298 -8.85 7.02 -2.27
CA VAL A 298 -10.03 6.16 -2.39
C VAL A 298 -10.61 5.91 -1.00
N PHE A 299 -11.89 6.15 -0.84
CA PHE A 299 -12.68 5.56 0.24
C PHE A 299 -13.48 4.40 -0.33
N ALA A 300 -13.38 3.21 0.22
CA ALA A 300 -14.04 2.03 -0.29
C ALA A 300 -14.72 1.21 0.81
N VAL A 301 -15.90 0.68 0.49
CA VAL A 301 -16.61 -0.34 1.25
C VAL A 301 -16.52 -1.64 0.47
N SER A 302 -15.91 -2.66 1.07
CA SER A 302 -15.75 -4.00 0.51
C SER A 302 -16.65 -4.99 1.24
N MET A 303 -17.31 -5.90 0.52
CA MET A 303 -18.16 -6.91 1.13
C MET A 303 -18.16 -8.24 0.38
N GLY A 304 -18.13 -9.33 1.14
CA GLY A 304 -18.35 -10.69 0.65
C GLY A 304 -19.78 -11.15 0.98
N VAL A 305 -20.58 -11.46 -0.04
CA VAL A 305 -22.01 -11.74 0.12
C VAL A 305 -22.44 -12.99 -0.62
N SER A 306 -23.47 -13.71 -0.12
CA SER A 306 -24.15 -14.72 -0.91
C SER A 306 -25.01 -14.06 -1.99
N ARG A 307 -25.30 -14.82 -3.05
CA ARG A 307 -26.15 -14.33 -4.15
C ARG A 307 -27.54 -13.91 -3.68
N GLU A 308 -28.08 -14.63 -2.71
CA GLU A 308 -29.43 -14.39 -2.15
C GLU A 308 -29.48 -13.07 -1.36
N SER A 309 -28.40 -12.78 -0.62
CA SER A 309 -28.32 -11.60 0.26
C SER A 309 -27.85 -10.33 -0.46
N GLU A 310 -27.22 -10.46 -1.64
CA GLU A 310 -26.52 -9.39 -2.36
C GLU A 310 -27.35 -8.11 -2.50
N LYS A 311 -28.58 -8.23 -3.04
CA LYS A 311 -29.44 -7.05 -3.27
C LYS A 311 -29.73 -6.31 -1.98
N LYS A 312 -30.05 -7.05 -0.91
CA LYS A 312 -30.38 -6.46 0.38
C LYS A 312 -29.13 -5.85 1.02
N ALA A 313 -27.99 -6.52 0.92
CA ALA A 313 -26.71 -6.01 1.44
C ALA A 313 -26.31 -4.69 0.79
N VAL A 314 -26.34 -4.60 -0.54
CA VAL A 314 -26.01 -3.38 -1.28
C VAL A 314 -26.97 -2.22 -0.95
N LEU A 315 -28.28 -2.50 -0.84
CA LEU A 315 -29.25 -1.48 -0.45
C LEU A 315 -29.02 -0.99 0.99
N THR A 316 -28.79 -1.91 1.93
CA THR A 316 -28.50 -1.55 3.32
C THR A 316 -27.19 -0.76 3.45
N ALA A 317 -26.12 -1.16 2.74
CA ALA A 317 -24.88 -0.39 2.70
C ALA A 317 -25.08 1.02 2.18
N SER A 318 -25.87 1.16 1.09
CA SER A 318 -26.23 2.46 0.52
C SER A 318 -27.03 3.34 1.50
N GLU A 319 -27.94 2.75 2.29
CA GLU A 319 -28.68 3.46 3.33
C GLU A 319 -27.76 3.98 4.42
N VAL A 320 -26.86 3.11 4.93
CA VAL A 320 -25.87 3.49 5.97
C VAL A 320 -25.00 4.65 5.49
N LEU A 321 -24.45 4.57 4.27
CA LEU A 321 -23.61 5.63 3.69
C LEU A 321 -24.39 6.96 3.56
N ARG A 322 -25.63 6.91 3.09
CA ARG A 322 -26.48 8.08 2.92
C ARG A 322 -26.87 8.75 4.23
N GLU A 323 -27.17 7.97 5.27
CA GLU A 323 -27.62 8.47 6.56
C GLU A 323 -26.44 8.96 7.43
N PHE A 324 -25.25 8.45 7.19
CA PHE A 324 -24.08 8.69 8.04
C PHE A 324 -23.75 10.18 8.26
N PRO A 325 -23.69 11.04 7.23
CA PRO A 325 -23.33 12.46 7.42
C PRO A 325 -24.25 13.21 8.38
N ASP A 326 -25.54 12.87 8.38
CA ASP A 326 -26.55 13.56 9.18
C ASP A 326 -26.77 12.94 10.57
N THR A 327 -26.29 11.71 10.76
CA THR A 327 -26.52 10.93 12.02
C THR A 327 -25.27 10.65 12.82
N VAL A 328 -24.08 10.97 12.30
CA VAL A 328 -22.81 10.79 13.04
C VAL A 328 -22.76 11.72 14.25
N THR A 329 -22.32 11.19 15.40
CA THR A 329 -22.26 11.91 16.69
C THR A 329 -20.83 12.21 17.11
N GLU A 330 -20.65 13.18 18.02
CA GLU A 330 -19.33 13.45 18.63
C GLU A 330 -18.81 12.23 19.40
N GLU A 331 -19.67 11.45 20.04
CA GLU A 331 -19.29 10.26 20.78
C GLU A 331 -18.69 9.19 19.85
N GLU A 332 -19.26 8.99 18.66
CA GLU A 332 -18.71 8.08 17.66
C GLU A 332 -17.36 8.58 17.12
N LEU A 333 -17.23 9.88 16.92
CA LEU A 333 -15.98 10.49 16.47
C LEU A 333 -14.88 10.36 17.53
N ASP A 334 -15.21 10.61 18.81
CA ASP A 334 -14.24 10.45 19.91
C ASP A 334 -13.79 9.00 20.05
N LEU A 335 -14.72 8.05 19.96
CA LEU A 335 -14.39 6.63 19.98
C LEU A 335 -13.48 6.25 18.79
N ALA A 336 -13.75 6.77 17.59
CA ALA A 336 -12.92 6.51 16.41
C ALA A 336 -11.52 7.12 16.54
N ARG A 337 -11.39 8.34 17.10
CA ARG A 337 -10.09 8.97 17.40
C ARG A 337 -9.28 8.13 18.39
N ASP A 338 -9.88 7.73 19.49
CA ASP A 338 -9.21 6.94 20.53
C ASP A 338 -8.81 5.55 20.00
N HIS A 339 -9.68 4.89 19.24
CA HIS A 339 -9.37 3.62 18.61
C HIS A 339 -8.20 3.74 17.62
N TYR A 340 -8.23 4.75 16.74
CA TYR A 340 -7.17 4.98 15.77
C TYR A 340 -5.84 5.30 16.43
N LEU A 341 -5.83 6.20 17.40
CA LEU A 341 -4.61 6.59 18.14
C LEU A 341 -4.05 5.43 18.96
N SER A 342 -4.90 4.67 19.63
CA SER A 342 -4.47 3.47 20.38
C SER A 342 -3.82 2.43 19.47
N GLY A 343 -4.45 2.14 18.35
CA GLY A 343 -3.87 1.23 17.35
C GLY A 343 -2.53 1.74 16.80
N LEU A 344 -2.42 3.04 16.53
CA LEU A 344 -1.19 3.67 16.08
C LEU A 344 -0.08 3.55 17.13
N ILE A 345 -0.34 3.96 18.38
CA ILE A 345 0.65 3.92 19.48
C ILE A 345 1.15 2.49 19.66
N MET A 346 0.24 1.51 19.75
CA MET A 346 0.63 0.10 19.86
C MET A 346 1.45 -0.38 18.67
N SER A 347 1.12 0.04 17.45
CA SER A 347 1.90 -0.34 16.26
C SER A 347 3.32 0.24 16.29
N LEU A 348 3.49 1.46 16.80
CA LEU A 348 4.78 2.17 16.88
C LEU A 348 5.71 1.68 18.00
N GLU A 349 5.26 0.77 18.87
CA GLU A 349 6.15 0.00 19.74
C GLU A 349 7.06 -0.94 18.91
N SER A 350 6.64 -1.33 17.71
CA SER A 350 7.43 -2.12 16.77
C SER A 350 8.43 -1.26 16.00
N ASN A 351 9.73 -1.62 16.10
CA ASN A 351 10.78 -1.01 15.29
C ASN A 351 10.51 -1.15 13.78
N SER A 352 9.90 -2.26 13.33
CA SER A 352 9.56 -2.48 11.93
C SER A 352 8.48 -1.50 11.46
N ALA A 353 7.43 -1.29 12.25
CA ALA A 353 6.38 -0.34 11.92
C ALA A 353 6.90 1.12 11.91
N ARG A 354 7.80 1.47 12.85
CA ARG A 354 8.46 2.79 12.83
C ARG A 354 9.32 2.98 11.58
N ALA A 355 10.14 1.96 11.23
CA ALA A 355 10.98 2.02 10.05
C ALA A 355 10.14 2.18 8.77
N ALA A 356 9.05 1.41 8.62
CA ALA A 356 8.13 1.53 7.50
C ALA A 356 7.51 2.92 7.40
N ARG A 357 6.99 3.44 8.53
CA ARG A 357 6.40 4.78 8.58
C ARG A 357 7.38 5.88 8.20
N TYR A 358 8.60 5.85 8.76
CA TYR A 358 9.61 6.87 8.50
C TYR A 358 10.13 6.78 7.07
N GLY A 359 10.47 5.57 6.60
CA GLY A 359 10.98 5.33 5.25
C GLY A 359 9.98 5.76 4.17
N THR A 360 8.73 5.31 4.27
CA THR A 360 7.66 5.68 3.32
C THR A 360 7.33 7.16 3.40
N GLY A 361 7.20 7.73 4.62
CA GLY A 361 6.92 9.15 4.81
C GLY A 361 8.02 10.05 4.24
N GLU A 362 9.28 9.71 4.45
CA GLU A 362 10.41 10.44 3.86
C GLU A 362 10.44 10.31 2.34
N LEU A 363 10.22 9.10 1.81
CA LEU A 363 10.25 8.87 0.37
C LEU A 363 9.16 9.64 -0.35
N LEU A 364 7.92 9.56 0.12
CA LEU A 364 6.75 10.07 -0.60
C LEU A 364 6.42 11.52 -0.25
N LEU A 365 6.69 11.97 0.98
CA LEU A 365 6.30 13.30 1.48
C LEU A 365 7.50 14.18 1.85
N GLY A 366 8.74 13.67 1.77
CA GLY A 366 9.94 14.41 2.20
C GLY A 366 10.11 14.51 3.72
N GLY A 367 9.31 13.79 4.48
CA GLY A 367 9.38 13.66 5.94
C GLY A 367 8.21 12.90 6.52
N ALA A 368 8.44 12.15 7.59
CA ALA A 368 7.38 11.54 8.35
C ALA A 368 6.83 12.55 9.40
N ILE A 369 5.52 12.59 9.54
CA ILE A 369 4.83 13.37 10.58
C ILE A 369 5.19 12.75 11.95
N SER A 370 5.57 13.57 12.93
CA SER A 370 5.85 13.08 14.30
C SER A 370 4.60 12.48 14.96
N GLU A 371 4.78 11.64 15.96
CA GLU A 371 3.64 11.04 16.70
C GLU A 371 2.77 12.13 17.30
N LYS A 372 3.38 13.14 17.92
CA LYS A 372 2.67 14.28 18.51
C LYS A 372 1.86 15.07 17.47
N GLU A 373 2.45 15.37 16.33
CA GLU A 373 1.76 16.09 15.26
C GLU A 373 0.61 15.26 14.67
N LEU A 374 0.80 13.94 14.57
CA LEU A 374 -0.26 13.05 14.10
C LEU A 374 -1.41 12.98 15.09
N GLU A 375 -1.11 12.89 16.40
CA GLU A 375 -2.13 12.96 17.44
C GLU A 375 -2.90 14.29 17.37
N GLU A 376 -2.20 15.42 17.24
CA GLU A 376 -2.81 16.75 17.11
C GLU A 376 -3.73 16.81 15.86
N LYS A 377 -3.30 16.26 14.72
CA LYS A 377 -4.12 16.22 13.49
C LYS A 377 -5.35 15.34 13.64
N ILE A 378 -5.23 14.17 14.26
CA ILE A 378 -6.37 13.25 14.48
C ILE A 378 -7.36 13.85 15.48
N ARG A 379 -6.88 14.39 16.60
CA ARG A 379 -7.75 15.02 17.60
C ARG A 379 -8.37 16.33 17.11
N GLY A 380 -7.69 17.02 16.19
CA GLY A 380 -8.16 18.26 15.58
C GLY A 380 -9.27 18.10 14.52
N VAL A 381 -9.51 16.88 14.01
CA VAL A 381 -10.58 16.65 13.05
C VAL A 381 -11.95 16.94 13.69
N SER A 382 -12.70 17.89 13.18
CA SER A 382 -14.02 18.26 13.70
C SER A 382 -15.16 17.40 13.14
N ILE A 383 -16.29 17.35 13.85
CA ILE A 383 -17.50 16.66 13.37
C ILE A 383 -18.02 17.29 12.06
N ASP A 384 -17.83 18.59 11.86
CA ASP A 384 -18.26 19.28 10.65
C ASP A 384 -17.40 18.88 9.43
N GLU A 385 -16.09 18.64 9.62
CA GLU A 385 -15.21 18.07 8.60
C GLU A 385 -15.64 16.64 8.26
N ILE A 386 -15.93 15.80 9.26
CA ILE A 386 -16.47 14.44 9.07
C ILE A 386 -17.76 14.50 8.23
N ARG A 387 -18.74 15.33 8.65
CA ARG A 387 -20.01 15.47 7.93
C ARG A 387 -19.82 15.98 6.51
N SER A 388 -18.98 16.98 6.33
CA SER A 388 -18.68 17.57 5.04
C SER A 388 -18.07 16.55 4.07
N LEU A 389 -17.04 15.84 4.52
CA LEU A 389 -16.38 14.83 3.69
C LEU A 389 -17.28 13.62 3.45
N ALA A 390 -18.01 13.15 4.46
CA ALA A 390 -18.92 12.00 4.33
C ALA A 390 -20.06 12.24 3.34
N ARG A 391 -20.47 13.49 3.12
CA ARG A 391 -21.46 13.82 2.08
C ARG A 391 -20.96 13.46 0.67
N SER A 392 -19.67 13.54 0.40
CA SER A 392 -19.11 13.10 -0.88
C SER A 392 -19.16 11.57 -1.08
N PHE A 393 -19.38 10.80 -0.01
CA PHE A 393 -19.51 9.34 -0.03
C PHE A 393 -20.97 8.86 0.14
N SER A 394 -21.93 9.78 0.18
CA SER A 394 -23.33 9.47 0.48
C SER A 394 -24.20 9.18 -0.74
N SER A 395 -23.74 9.52 -1.93
CA SER A 395 -24.47 9.29 -3.18
C SER A 395 -23.78 8.23 -4.03
N LEU A 396 -24.45 7.11 -4.28
CA LEU A 396 -23.93 6.08 -5.17
C LEU A 396 -23.79 6.51 -6.63
N SER A 397 -24.36 7.68 -7.04
CA SER A 397 -24.10 8.24 -8.37
C SER A 397 -22.63 8.63 -8.58
N ASP A 398 -21.93 8.92 -7.50
CA ASP A 398 -20.53 9.33 -7.50
C ASP A 398 -19.57 8.17 -7.18
N ALA A 399 -20.14 6.96 -6.96
CA ALA A 399 -19.40 5.76 -6.66
C ALA A 399 -18.93 5.03 -7.93
N CYS A 400 -17.77 4.42 -7.85
CA CYS A 400 -17.37 3.31 -8.69
C CYS A 400 -17.75 2.01 -7.97
N ILE A 401 -18.61 1.20 -8.59
CA ILE A 401 -19.02 -0.10 -8.06
C ILE A 401 -18.39 -1.18 -8.92
N CYS A 402 -17.55 -1.99 -8.31
CA CYS A 402 -16.98 -3.20 -8.91
C CYS A 402 -17.58 -4.43 -8.22
N ALA A 403 -18.12 -5.37 -8.99
CA ALA A 403 -18.65 -6.61 -8.45
C ALA A 403 -18.18 -7.83 -9.25
N VAL A 404 -17.65 -8.81 -8.55
CA VAL A 404 -17.12 -10.07 -9.11
C VAL A 404 -17.93 -11.23 -8.58
N GLY A 405 -18.42 -12.08 -9.47
CA GLY A 405 -19.18 -13.27 -9.12
C GLY A 405 -20.44 -13.44 -9.98
N ARG A 406 -21.32 -14.33 -9.53
CA ARG A 406 -22.66 -14.50 -10.14
C ARG A 406 -23.65 -13.50 -9.55
N THR A 407 -23.43 -12.23 -9.86
CA THR A 407 -24.08 -11.09 -9.23
C THR A 407 -25.53 -10.89 -9.71
N ALA A 408 -26.24 -9.94 -9.08
CA ALA A 408 -27.57 -9.49 -9.47
C ALA A 408 -27.59 -8.79 -10.84
N GLY A 409 -26.41 -8.50 -11.41
CA GLY A 409 -26.21 -7.94 -12.74
C GLY A 409 -26.37 -6.42 -12.82
N ALA A 410 -25.81 -5.84 -13.88
CA ALA A 410 -25.71 -4.39 -14.07
C ALA A 410 -27.05 -3.65 -13.96
N LYS A 411 -28.17 -4.26 -14.38
CA LYS A 411 -29.50 -3.65 -14.28
C LYS A 411 -29.90 -3.30 -12.85
N PHE A 412 -29.59 -4.18 -11.90
CA PHE A 412 -29.84 -3.92 -10.47
C PHE A 412 -28.98 -2.78 -9.96
N TYR A 413 -27.68 -2.82 -10.18
CA TYR A 413 -26.74 -1.81 -9.70
C TYR A 413 -27.03 -0.43 -10.30
N ASN A 414 -27.30 -0.34 -11.61
CA ASN A 414 -27.67 0.92 -12.26
C ASN A 414 -28.97 1.51 -11.69
N LYS A 415 -29.92 0.66 -11.29
CA LYS A 415 -31.13 1.10 -10.61
C LYS A 415 -30.83 1.70 -9.24
N VAL A 416 -29.97 1.03 -8.45
CA VAL A 416 -29.54 1.51 -7.12
C VAL A 416 -28.78 2.84 -7.24
N VAL A 417 -27.81 2.93 -8.15
CA VAL A 417 -27.04 4.15 -8.43
C VAL A 417 -27.95 5.33 -8.84
N SER A 418 -28.97 5.08 -9.68
CA SER A 418 -29.90 6.13 -10.12
C SER A 418 -30.93 6.55 -9.07
N GLY A 419 -30.93 5.94 -7.87
CA GLY A 419 -31.92 6.21 -6.82
C GLY A 419 -33.36 5.87 -7.18
N LYS A 420 -33.58 5.18 -8.30
CA LYS A 420 -34.94 4.76 -8.71
C LYS A 420 -35.36 3.54 -7.89
N LYS A 421 -36.52 3.63 -7.25
CA LYS A 421 -37.12 2.51 -6.51
C LYS A 421 -37.60 1.38 -7.44
#